data_d63e2387f7f6820d0e0884117d4a7a77
#
_entry.id   d63e2387f7f6820d0e0884117d4a7a77
#
_cell.length_a   1.000
_cell.length_b   1.000
_cell.length_c   1.000
_cell.angle_alpha   90.00
_cell.angle_beta   90.00
_cell.angle_gamma   90.00
#
_symmetry.space_group_name_H-M   'P 1'
#
loop_
_entity.id
_entity.type
_entity.pdbx_description
1 polymer ?
#
loop_
_entity_poly.entity_id
_entity_poly.type
_entity_poly.pdbx_seq_one_letter_code
_entity_poly.pdbx_strand_id
1 'polypeptide(L)'
;MQFTEQVVRFRDYMPAADREKFLRLVARIAAEPEGADSHLAYTSDAVTRAAWEDRVMVHYVVTSFFVVVIEADIYDASRGFNEV
;
A
#
# COMPACT_ATOMS: atom_id res chain seq x y z
N MET A 1 -10.96 -2.35 -7.41
CA MET A 1 -10.13 -1.74 -6.37
C MET A 1 -10.40 -0.24 -6.31
N GLN A 2 -10.45 0.30 -5.12
CA GLN A 2 -10.68 1.72 -4.94
C GLN A 2 -9.53 2.37 -4.19
N PHE A 3 -9.35 3.67 -4.38
CA PHE A 3 -8.30 4.46 -3.74
C PHE A 3 -8.91 5.67 -3.07
N THR A 4 -8.41 6.02 -1.89
CA THR A 4 -8.79 7.29 -1.28
C THR A 4 -8.18 8.43 -2.09
N GLU A 5 -8.76 9.62 -1.95
CA GLU A 5 -8.27 10.80 -2.64
C GLU A 5 -6.80 11.07 -2.31
N GLN A 6 -6.42 10.86 -1.05
CA GLN A 6 -5.06 11.07 -0.60
C GLN A 6 -4.09 10.13 -1.34
N VAL A 7 -4.48 8.87 -1.53
CA VAL A 7 -3.66 7.89 -2.25
C VAL A 7 -3.54 8.27 -3.73
N VAL A 8 -4.63 8.74 -4.34
CA VAL A 8 -4.60 9.18 -5.73
C VAL A 8 -3.61 10.33 -5.91
N ARG A 9 -3.63 11.31 -5.01
CA ARG A 9 -2.68 12.42 -5.09
C ARG A 9 -1.25 11.94 -4.91
N PHE A 10 -1.03 11.05 -3.96
CA PHE A 10 0.31 10.50 -3.71
C PHE A 10 0.82 9.77 -4.95
N ARG A 11 -0.04 8.98 -5.58
CA ARG A 11 0.32 8.26 -6.80
C ARG A 11 0.75 9.22 -7.91
N ASP A 12 0.03 10.33 -8.04
CA ASP A 12 0.31 11.29 -9.11
C ASP A 12 1.63 12.04 -8.90
N TYR A 13 2.08 12.14 -7.65
CA TYR A 13 3.34 12.81 -7.33
C TYR A 13 4.53 11.87 -7.22
N MET A 14 4.32 10.56 -7.28
CA MET A 14 5.41 9.60 -7.22
C MET A 14 6.35 9.74 -8.41
N PRO A 15 7.66 9.54 -8.20
CA PRO A 15 8.58 9.32 -9.33
C PRO A 15 8.10 8.14 -10.17
N ALA A 16 8.40 8.18 -11.48
CA ALA A 16 7.90 7.17 -12.41
C ALA A 16 8.29 5.75 -12.01
N ALA A 17 9.52 5.55 -11.53
CA ALA A 17 9.98 4.23 -11.11
C ALA A 17 9.17 3.69 -9.93
N ASP A 18 8.88 4.54 -8.96
CA ASP A 18 8.10 4.15 -7.79
C ASP A 18 6.64 3.94 -8.14
N ARG A 19 6.11 4.74 -9.05
CA ARG A 19 4.74 4.57 -9.52
C ARG A 19 4.55 3.23 -10.21
N GLU A 20 5.52 2.79 -10.96
CA GLU A 20 5.47 1.49 -11.60
C GLU A 20 5.41 0.37 -10.57
N LYS A 21 6.21 0.48 -9.51
CA LYS A 21 6.18 -0.50 -8.42
C LYS A 21 4.86 -0.46 -7.68
N PHE A 22 4.32 0.73 -7.45
CA PHE A 22 3.01 0.90 -6.83
C PHE A 22 1.93 0.19 -7.65
N LEU A 23 1.93 0.39 -8.97
CA LEU A 23 0.92 -0.23 -9.82
C LEU A 23 1.05 -1.76 -9.84
N ARG A 24 2.27 -2.29 -9.83
CA ARG A 24 2.47 -3.74 -9.74
C ARG A 24 1.98 -4.29 -8.40
N LEU A 25 2.26 -3.57 -7.34
CA LEU A 25 1.82 -3.97 -6.00
C LEU A 25 0.30 -3.99 -5.91
N VAL A 26 -0.35 -2.96 -6.42
CA VAL A 26 -1.80 -2.88 -6.44
C VAL A 26 -2.40 -4.02 -7.26
N ALA A 27 -1.78 -4.37 -8.39
CA ALA A 27 -2.26 -5.48 -9.22
C ALA A 27 -2.17 -6.81 -8.46
N ARG A 28 -1.09 -7.03 -7.70
CA ARG A 28 -0.97 -8.25 -6.89
C ARG A 28 -2.00 -8.29 -5.78
N ILE A 29 -2.26 -7.16 -5.15
CA ILE A 29 -3.27 -7.08 -4.11
C ILE A 29 -4.65 -7.37 -4.68
N ALA A 30 -4.94 -6.85 -5.86
CA ALA A 30 -6.23 -7.10 -6.51
C ALA A 30 -6.43 -8.58 -6.82
N ALA A 31 -5.34 -9.28 -7.19
CA ALA A 31 -5.40 -10.70 -7.51
C ALA A 31 -5.54 -11.54 -6.25
N GLU A 32 -4.83 -11.21 -5.19
CA GLU A 32 -4.85 -11.97 -3.93
C GLU A 32 -4.77 -11.01 -2.75
N PRO A 33 -5.90 -10.42 -2.34
CA PRO A 33 -5.90 -9.41 -1.27
C PRO A 33 -5.36 -9.93 0.06
N GLU A 34 -5.50 -11.22 0.33
CA GLU A 34 -5.02 -11.82 1.57
C GLU A 34 -3.94 -12.84 1.30
N GLY A 35 -3.15 -12.62 0.25
CA GLY A 35 -2.08 -13.53 -0.15
C GLY A 35 -0.87 -13.48 0.77
N ALA A 36 0.14 -14.29 0.44
CA ALA A 36 1.31 -14.47 1.27
C ALA A 36 2.15 -13.20 1.45
N ASP A 37 2.05 -12.28 0.49
CA ASP A 37 2.82 -11.04 0.55
C ASP A 37 2.15 -9.96 1.40
N SER A 38 0.98 -10.23 1.93
CA SER A 38 0.28 -9.26 2.76
C SER A 38 0.24 -9.73 4.21
N HIS A 39 0.16 -8.76 5.12
CA HIS A 39 0.04 -9.06 6.53
C HIS A 39 -0.74 -7.95 7.22
N LEU A 40 -1.16 -8.18 8.45
CA LEU A 40 -1.89 -7.17 9.21
C LEU A 40 -0.98 -5.98 9.47
N ALA A 41 -1.51 -4.77 9.22
CA ALA A 41 -0.74 -3.55 9.40
C ALA A 41 -0.55 -3.19 10.87
N TYR A 42 -1.56 -3.51 11.68
CA TYR A 42 -1.56 -3.14 13.10
C TYR A 42 -1.99 -4.32 13.94
N THR A 43 -1.41 -4.44 15.12
CA THR A 43 -1.75 -5.54 16.05
C THR A 43 -3.14 -5.37 16.66
N SER A 44 -3.63 -4.15 16.73
CA SER A 44 -4.94 -3.85 17.35
C SER A 44 -6.08 -3.81 16.32
N ASP A 45 -5.77 -4.00 15.05
CA ASP A 45 -6.74 -3.89 13.96
C ASP A 45 -6.61 -5.11 13.06
N ALA A 46 -7.61 -5.98 13.09
CA ALA A 46 -7.58 -7.21 12.31
C ALA A 46 -8.03 -7.00 10.86
N VAL A 47 -8.37 -5.78 10.47
CA VAL A 47 -8.95 -5.47 9.17
C VAL A 47 -7.95 -4.86 8.20
N THR A 48 -7.11 -3.94 8.70
CA THR A 48 -6.17 -3.23 7.85
C THR A 48 -4.95 -4.09 7.55
N ARG A 49 -4.63 -4.23 6.28
CA ARG A 49 -3.51 -5.03 5.82
C ARG A 49 -2.45 -4.16 5.18
N ALA A 50 -1.24 -4.67 5.12
CA ALA A 50 -0.10 -3.98 4.50
C ALA A 50 0.57 -4.89 3.51
N ALA A 51 1.11 -4.30 2.44
CA ALA A 51 1.89 -5.02 1.45
C ALA A 51 2.99 -4.11 0.93
N TRP A 52 4.05 -4.71 0.40
CA TRP A 52 5.27 -4.01 -0.01
C TRP A 52 5.69 -4.46 -1.40
N GLU A 53 6.23 -3.52 -2.15
CA GLU A 53 6.97 -3.80 -3.37
C GLU A 53 8.21 -2.90 -3.33
N ASP A 54 9.39 -3.49 -3.12
CA ASP A 54 10.62 -2.75 -2.94
C ASP A 54 10.42 -1.74 -1.78
N ARG A 55 10.56 -0.45 -2.01
CA ARG A 55 10.36 0.55 -0.97
C ARG A 55 8.96 1.18 -0.94
N VAL A 56 8.07 0.69 -1.79
CA VAL A 56 6.70 1.18 -1.83
C VAL A 56 5.84 0.34 -0.91
N MET A 57 5.08 0.99 -0.05
CA MET A 57 4.21 0.31 0.91
C MET A 57 2.79 0.83 0.75
N VAL A 58 1.80 -0.05 0.87
CA VAL A 58 0.40 0.36 0.92
C VAL A 58 -0.29 -0.28 2.11
N HIS A 59 -1.24 0.46 2.68
CA HIS A 59 -2.21 -0.08 3.62
C HIS A 59 -3.55 -0.13 2.89
N TYR A 60 -4.28 -1.22 3.09
CA TYR A 60 -5.56 -1.40 2.42
C TYR A 60 -6.51 -2.20 3.29
N VAL A 61 -7.79 -2.09 2.98
CA VAL A 61 -8.86 -2.81 3.67
C VAL A 61 -9.62 -3.63 2.63
N VAL A 62 -9.92 -4.87 2.98
CA VAL A 62 -10.73 -5.74 2.12
C VAL A 62 -12.15 -5.75 2.68
N THR A 63 -13.11 -5.30 1.87
CA THR A 63 -14.51 -5.35 2.24
C THR A 63 -15.19 -6.48 1.47
N SER A 64 -16.49 -6.66 1.68
CA SER A 64 -17.24 -7.68 0.97
C SER A 64 -17.28 -7.46 -0.54
N PHE A 65 -17.07 -6.23 -1.00
CA PHE A 65 -17.20 -5.87 -2.41
C PHE A 65 -15.94 -5.26 -3.01
N PHE A 66 -15.07 -4.67 -2.20
CA PHE A 66 -13.94 -3.89 -2.70
C PHE A 66 -12.67 -4.16 -1.93
N VAL A 67 -11.55 -3.88 -2.59
CA VAL A 67 -10.29 -3.62 -1.90
C VAL A 67 -10.11 -2.11 -1.96
N VAL A 68 -9.94 -1.48 -0.81
CA VAL A 68 -9.78 -0.03 -0.70
C VAL A 68 -8.37 0.28 -0.20
N VAL A 69 -7.58 0.94 -1.04
CA VAL A 69 -6.23 1.37 -0.65
C VAL A 69 -6.39 2.71 0.08
N ILE A 70 -6.07 2.71 1.37
CA ILE A 70 -6.32 3.85 2.23
C ILE A 70 -5.08 4.68 2.48
N GLU A 71 -3.89 4.11 2.28
CA GLU A 71 -2.65 4.81 2.53
C GLU A 71 -1.53 4.20 1.69
N ALA A 72 -0.61 5.04 1.23
CA ALA A 72 0.59 4.59 0.53
C ALA A 72 1.76 5.42 0.99
N ASP A 73 2.95 4.83 1.00
CA ASP A 73 4.15 5.54 1.39
C ASP A 73 5.35 4.95 0.69
N ILE A 74 6.46 5.70 0.71
CA ILE A 74 7.73 5.26 0.14
C ILE A 74 8.75 5.30 1.25
N TYR A 75 9.37 4.16 1.51
CA TYR A 75 10.47 4.10 2.46
C TYR A 75 11.69 4.82 1.89
N ASP A 76 12.25 5.72 2.69
CA ASP A 76 13.43 6.48 2.30
C ASP A 76 14.41 6.46 3.46
N ALA A 77 15.48 5.72 3.29
CA ALA A 77 16.49 5.56 4.34
C ALA A 77 17.14 6.89 4.72
N SER A 78 17.23 7.83 3.78
CA SER A 78 17.87 9.11 4.06
C SER A 78 17.00 10.00 4.96
N ARG A 79 15.71 9.72 5.04
CA ARG A 79 14.80 10.44 5.93
C ARG A 79 14.70 9.80 7.30
N GLY A 80 15.35 8.66 7.48
CA GLY A 80 15.25 7.97 8.74
C GLY A 80 13.84 7.52 9.05
N PHE A 81 13.26 6.79 8.15
CA PHE A 81 11.88 6.36 8.20
C PHE A 81 11.47 5.80 9.55
N ASN A 82 12.35 5.09 10.18
CA ASN A 82 12.06 4.36 11.41
C ASN A 82 12.76 4.94 12.64
N GLU A 83 13.24 6.15 12.56
CA GLU A 83 13.98 6.73 13.66
C GLU A 83 13.12 7.55 14.60
N VAL A 84 11.89 7.45 14.45
CA VAL A 84 10.97 8.22 15.26
C VAL A 84 11.11 7.89 16.73
#